data_467b640769b1882353da5de70f974986
#
_entry.id   467b640769b1882353da5de70f974986
#
_cell.length_a   1.000
_cell.length_b   1.000
_cell.length_c   1.000
_cell.angle_alpha   90.00
_cell.angle_beta   90.00
_cell.angle_gamma   90.00
#
_symmetry.space_group_name_H-M   'P 1'
#
loop_
_entity.id
_entity.type
_entity.pdbx_description
1 polymer ?
#
loop_
_entity_poly.entity_id
_entity_poly.type
_entity_poly.pdbx_seq_one_letter_code
_entity_poly.pdbx_strand_id
1 'polypeptide(L)'
;QQSCADSCGYIIAAKKLPDDTFLIPVVIRSHCYGGEWVSNAHAVEEAYPDHAVGFKAAADGVYDAVTDYLDRRGFDLGRVKLWLCGYSRGGAVTNLLGARFTFESGIGKDNIFAYSFATPVTVFDRACLFTDNIFNIMSEMDIVPRMPLRYWALTRYGADMIVPCKARRGLGEYTRLLGQMQAQFAEIMGELGVEAAYVPLDDQERALDLLFDYIDDLLDTPEKYRDDGYQQLAMDYMRSKMHGDTFELRKFLNFLLDGNEEMADELCSLIDNWHDLGGIEKMQRLGIMLSKRKSGDKSPATEIIFMVIGILFRYAAKYTATKVTGGSQDYFYEQLVILIIDAYQHGGDSFILQQHWPEAYLAWLRAAPPEDLFRVGSYARQSIK
;
A
#
# COMPACT_ATOMS: atom_id res chain seq x y z
N GLN A 1 22.69 -20.21 4.61
CA GLN A 1 21.57 -20.12 3.66
C GLN A 1 20.83 -18.86 4.02
N GLN A 2 20.98 -17.78 3.23
CA GLN A 2 20.08 -16.64 3.31
C GLN A 2 18.64 -17.18 3.14
N SER A 3 17.75 -16.82 4.03
CA SER A 3 16.35 -17.20 3.88
C SER A 3 15.85 -16.60 2.56
N CYS A 4 15.17 -17.37 1.73
CA CYS A 4 14.57 -16.88 0.49
C CYS A 4 13.57 -15.71 0.74
N ALA A 5 13.22 -15.47 2.00
CA ALA A 5 12.29 -14.43 2.43
C ALA A 5 12.77 -13.01 2.10
N ASP A 6 14.06 -12.72 2.33
CA ASP A 6 14.64 -11.37 2.22
C ASP A 6 15.32 -11.12 0.87
N SER A 7 14.98 -11.89 -0.15
CA SER A 7 15.45 -11.72 -1.53
C SER A 7 14.32 -11.27 -2.44
N CYS A 8 14.65 -10.81 -3.64
CA CYS A 8 13.69 -10.59 -4.72
C CYS A 8 14.26 -11.03 -6.07
N GLY A 9 13.38 -11.38 -7.00
CA GLY A 9 13.77 -11.67 -8.37
C GLY A 9 13.99 -10.37 -9.16
N TYR A 10 15.02 -10.34 -10.02
CA TYR A 10 15.33 -9.20 -10.85
C TYR A 10 15.93 -9.64 -12.19
N ILE A 11 15.90 -8.72 -13.16
CA ILE A 11 16.56 -8.85 -14.46
C ILE A 11 17.44 -7.62 -14.66
N ILE A 12 18.69 -7.83 -15.10
CA ILE A 12 19.60 -6.78 -15.50
C ILE A 12 19.91 -6.95 -16.99
N ALA A 13 19.82 -5.88 -17.74
CA ALA A 13 20.22 -5.86 -19.14
C ALA A 13 21.11 -4.65 -19.44
N ALA A 14 21.73 -4.62 -20.60
CA ALA A 14 22.51 -3.49 -21.07
C ALA A 14 22.19 -3.19 -22.54
N LYS A 15 22.03 -1.93 -22.86
CA LYS A 15 21.83 -1.43 -24.22
C LYS A 15 22.78 -0.26 -24.47
N LYS A 16 23.64 -0.35 -25.48
CA LYS A 16 24.44 0.77 -25.93
C LYS A 16 23.54 1.79 -26.63
N LEU A 17 23.63 3.05 -26.22
CA LEU A 17 22.90 4.18 -26.81
C LEU A 17 23.71 4.89 -27.91
N PRO A 18 23.05 5.71 -28.77
CA PRO A 18 23.70 6.41 -29.85
C PRO A 18 24.78 7.41 -29.39
N ASP A 19 24.67 7.97 -28.20
CA ASP A 19 25.59 8.89 -27.53
C ASP A 19 26.80 8.18 -26.88
N ASP A 20 26.98 6.90 -27.20
CA ASP A 20 28.04 6.04 -26.69
C ASP A 20 27.96 5.76 -25.16
N THR A 21 26.85 6.12 -24.53
CA THR A 21 26.52 5.71 -23.14
C THR A 21 25.81 4.34 -23.11
N PHE A 22 25.64 3.77 -21.92
CA PHE A 22 24.98 2.47 -21.73
C PHE A 22 23.75 2.64 -20.84
N LEU A 23 22.58 2.29 -21.38
CA LEU A 23 21.38 2.14 -20.58
C LEU A 23 21.41 0.76 -19.91
N ILE A 24 21.31 0.75 -18.59
CA ILE A 24 21.26 -0.45 -17.76
C ILE A 24 19.88 -0.52 -17.11
N PRO A 25 18.90 -1.17 -17.74
CA PRO A 25 17.63 -1.41 -17.10
C PRO A 25 17.76 -2.54 -16.08
N VAL A 26 17.20 -2.29 -14.89
CA VAL A 26 17.02 -3.26 -13.81
C VAL A 26 15.54 -3.33 -13.48
N VAL A 27 14.92 -4.47 -13.77
CA VAL A 27 13.50 -4.70 -13.50
C VAL A 27 13.39 -5.64 -12.31
N ILE A 28 12.67 -5.21 -11.29
CA ILE A 28 12.53 -5.91 -10.02
C ILE A 28 11.12 -6.46 -9.93
N ARG A 29 11.04 -7.78 -9.77
CA ARG A 29 9.76 -8.49 -9.69
C ARG A 29 9.03 -8.16 -8.39
N SER A 30 7.70 -8.14 -8.43
CA SER A 30 6.85 -7.87 -7.27
C SER A 30 7.04 -8.92 -6.18
N HIS A 31 6.49 -10.11 -6.36
CA HIS A 31 6.66 -11.24 -5.43
C HIS A 31 6.42 -12.56 -6.17
N CYS A 32 6.87 -13.68 -5.60
CA CYS A 32 6.63 -15.00 -6.18
C CYS A 32 6.40 -16.11 -5.14
N TYR A 33 6.93 -15.97 -3.92
CA TYR A 33 6.90 -17.03 -2.93
C TYR A 33 6.27 -16.57 -1.62
N GLY A 34 5.55 -17.47 -0.94
CA GLY A 34 4.93 -17.18 0.35
C GLY A 34 5.90 -16.63 1.41
N GLY A 35 7.21 -16.99 1.33
CA GLY A 35 8.23 -16.46 2.23
C GLY A 35 8.54 -14.96 2.04
N GLU A 36 8.42 -14.42 0.83
CA GLU A 36 8.61 -12.98 0.57
C GLU A 36 7.56 -12.12 1.28
N TRP A 37 6.41 -12.68 1.58
CA TRP A 37 5.35 -12.01 2.32
C TRP A 37 5.67 -11.84 3.80
N VAL A 38 6.33 -12.82 4.41
CA VAL A 38 6.82 -12.70 5.79
C VAL A 38 7.83 -11.57 5.87
N SER A 39 8.71 -11.44 4.87
CA SER A 39 9.67 -10.35 4.74
C SER A 39 9.00 -8.97 4.58
N ASN A 40 7.84 -8.88 3.91
CA ASN A 40 7.09 -7.63 3.82
C ASN A 40 6.54 -7.16 5.17
N ALA A 41 6.31 -8.10 6.10
CA ALA A 41 5.87 -7.80 7.46
C ALA A 41 7.01 -7.39 8.40
N HIS A 42 8.26 -7.62 8.02
CA HIS A 42 9.45 -7.19 8.77
C HIS A 42 9.66 -5.69 8.60
N ALA A 43 9.05 -4.89 9.47
CA ALA A 43 9.12 -3.43 9.40
C ALA A 43 10.29 -2.84 10.19
N VAL A 44 10.66 -3.43 11.35
CA VAL A 44 11.64 -2.85 12.27
C VAL A 44 12.58 -3.90 12.83
N GLU A 45 13.89 -3.70 12.67
CA GLU A 45 14.95 -4.44 13.35
C GLU A 45 16.12 -3.51 13.71
N GLU A 46 16.87 -3.87 14.75
CA GLU A 46 18.05 -3.13 15.20
C GLU A 46 19.14 -3.00 14.11
N ALA A 47 19.22 -3.99 13.20
CA ALA A 47 20.15 -4.00 12.08
C ALA A 47 19.86 -2.94 11.01
N TYR A 48 18.61 -2.48 10.90
CA TYR A 48 18.17 -1.48 9.92
C TYR A 48 17.30 -0.40 10.57
N PRO A 49 17.86 0.43 11.45
CA PRO A 49 17.09 1.34 12.30
C PRO A 49 16.31 2.41 11.53
N ASP A 50 16.63 2.62 10.27
CA ASP A 50 16.08 3.69 9.44
C ASP A 50 15.23 3.21 8.25
N HIS A 51 15.05 1.90 8.08
CA HIS A 51 14.36 1.33 6.92
C HIS A 51 13.47 0.14 7.30
N ALA A 52 12.46 -0.12 6.46
CA ALA A 52 11.70 -1.36 6.53
C ALA A 52 12.60 -2.55 6.13
N VAL A 53 12.87 -3.42 7.09
CA VAL A 53 13.93 -4.44 7.06
C VAL A 53 13.85 -5.36 5.86
N GLY A 54 12.70 -5.98 5.61
CA GLY A 54 12.55 -6.94 4.54
C GLY A 54 12.74 -6.36 3.14
N PHE A 55 12.39 -5.08 2.94
CA PHE A 55 12.64 -4.38 1.69
C PHE A 55 14.10 -3.96 1.56
N LYS A 56 14.71 -3.52 2.67
CA LYS A 56 16.11 -3.08 2.68
C LYS A 56 17.07 -4.23 2.40
N ALA A 57 16.89 -5.38 3.04
CA ALA A 57 17.71 -6.56 2.78
C ALA A 57 17.62 -7.02 1.31
N ALA A 58 16.43 -7.02 0.73
CA ALA A 58 16.25 -7.32 -0.68
C ALA A 58 16.92 -6.28 -1.59
N ALA A 59 16.81 -4.98 -1.27
CA ALA A 59 17.45 -3.91 -2.05
C ALA A 59 18.98 -4.02 -2.01
N ASP A 60 19.57 -4.37 -0.86
CA ASP A 60 21.00 -4.57 -0.71
C ASP A 60 21.51 -5.72 -1.58
N GLY A 61 20.79 -6.83 -1.62
CA GLY A 61 21.14 -7.96 -2.49
C GLY A 61 21.09 -7.61 -3.99
N VAL A 62 20.11 -6.77 -4.41
CA VAL A 62 20.06 -6.29 -5.80
C VAL A 62 21.15 -5.28 -6.09
N TYR A 63 21.46 -4.39 -5.15
CA TYR A 63 22.56 -3.42 -5.28
C TYR A 63 23.88 -4.13 -5.56
N ASP A 64 24.23 -5.12 -4.75
CA ASP A 64 25.46 -5.91 -4.89
C ASP A 64 25.49 -6.61 -6.26
N ALA A 65 24.37 -7.20 -6.68
CA ALA A 65 24.28 -7.87 -7.98
C ALA A 65 24.43 -6.92 -9.18
N VAL A 66 23.87 -5.71 -9.10
CA VAL A 66 24.02 -4.69 -10.17
C VAL A 66 25.45 -4.17 -10.20
N THR A 67 26.04 -3.88 -9.04
CA THR A 67 27.45 -3.44 -8.95
C THR A 67 28.39 -4.49 -9.53
N ASP A 68 28.24 -5.73 -9.12
CA ASP A 68 28.97 -6.89 -9.67
C ASP A 68 28.81 -7.03 -11.19
N TYR A 69 27.61 -6.77 -11.71
CA TYR A 69 27.35 -6.81 -13.15
C TYR A 69 28.10 -5.70 -13.89
N LEU A 70 28.08 -4.48 -13.36
CA LEU A 70 28.79 -3.34 -13.94
C LEU A 70 30.30 -3.58 -13.94
N ASP A 71 30.85 -4.02 -12.83
CA ASP A 71 32.28 -4.29 -12.67
C ASP A 71 32.78 -5.42 -13.60
N ARG A 72 32.07 -6.55 -13.62
CA ARG A 72 32.43 -7.69 -14.50
C ARG A 72 32.36 -7.37 -15.98
N ARG A 73 31.52 -6.42 -16.38
CA ARG A 73 31.38 -5.93 -17.76
C ARG A 73 32.36 -4.81 -18.08
N GLY A 74 33.06 -4.26 -17.08
CA GLY A 74 33.99 -3.16 -17.23
C GLY A 74 33.33 -1.86 -17.71
N PHE A 75 32.09 -1.58 -17.25
CA PHE A 75 31.41 -0.34 -17.61
C PHE A 75 32.05 0.85 -16.89
N ASP A 76 32.33 1.92 -17.64
CA ASP A 76 32.66 3.22 -17.07
C ASP A 76 31.40 3.84 -16.46
N LEU A 77 31.38 4.04 -15.13
CA LEU A 77 30.24 4.57 -14.42
C LEU A 77 29.81 5.96 -14.90
N GLY A 78 30.74 6.76 -15.40
CA GLY A 78 30.43 8.05 -16.02
C GLY A 78 29.63 7.95 -17.33
N ARG A 79 29.56 6.77 -17.93
CA ARG A 79 28.83 6.46 -19.16
C ARG A 79 27.63 5.55 -18.96
N VAL A 80 27.27 5.23 -17.70
CA VAL A 80 26.11 4.41 -17.34
C VAL A 80 24.91 5.31 -17.08
N LYS A 81 23.78 4.97 -17.70
CA LYS A 81 22.44 5.46 -17.35
C LYS A 81 21.66 4.29 -16.72
N LEU A 82 21.40 4.38 -15.44
CA LEU A 82 20.72 3.33 -14.68
C LEU A 82 19.21 3.59 -14.67
N TRP A 83 18.42 2.62 -15.13
CA TRP A 83 16.97 2.67 -15.12
C TRP A 83 16.42 1.54 -14.27
N LEU A 84 15.89 1.90 -13.09
CA LEU A 84 15.33 0.99 -12.11
C LEU A 84 13.80 1.00 -12.22
N CYS A 85 13.18 -0.16 -12.21
CA CYS A 85 11.72 -0.28 -12.28
C CYS A 85 11.23 -1.46 -11.45
N GLY A 86 10.18 -1.24 -10.66
CA GLY A 86 9.57 -2.30 -9.86
C GLY A 86 8.14 -1.96 -9.45
N TYR A 87 7.38 -3.00 -9.12
CA TYR A 87 5.98 -2.93 -8.76
C TYR A 87 5.72 -3.56 -7.39
N SER A 88 4.85 -2.94 -6.55
CA SER A 88 4.50 -3.45 -5.22
C SER A 88 5.74 -3.65 -4.36
N ARG A 89 6.01 -4.86 -3.84
CA ARG A 89 7.28 -5.21 -3.18
C ARG A 89 8.50 -4.83 -4.03
N GLY A 90 8.48 -5.12 -5.33
CA GLY A 90 9.54 -4.70 -6.24
C GLY A 90 9.66 -3.19 -6.36
N GLY A 91 8.55 -2.45 -6.21
CA GLY A 91 8.52 -1.00 -6.10
C GLY A 91 9.23 -0.51 -4.83
N ALA A 92 8.99 -1.13 -3.68
CA ALA A 92 9.68 -0.82 -2.43
C ALA A 92 11.20 -1.02 -2.56
N VAL A 93 11.60 -2.15 -3.12
CA VAL A 93 13.02 -2.44 -3.41
C VAL A 93 13.61 -1.42 -4.39
N THR A 94 12.87 -1.05 -5.45
CA THR A 94 13.28 -0.03 -6.41
C THR A 94 13.47 1.34 -5.75
N ASN A 95 12.58 1.73 -4.85
CA ASN A 95 12.68 3.00 -4.11
C ASN A 95 13.96 3.08 -3.28
N LEU A 96 14.24 2.04 -2.49
CA LEU A 96 15.46 1.94 -1.66
C LEU A 96 16.72 1.83 -2.51
N LEU A 97 16.67 1.03 -3.57
CA LEU A 97 17.78 0.84 -4.50
C LEU A 97 18.13 2.14 -5.22
N GLY A 98 17.12 2.88 -5.69
CA GLY A 98 17.31 4.19 -6.32
C GLY A 98 18.00 5.18 -5.39
N ALA A 99 17.60 5.24 -4.12
CA ALA A 99 18.25 6.08 -3.11
C ALA A 99 19.71 5.64 -2.89
N ARG A 100 19.96 4.33 -2.71
CA ARG A 100 21.30 3.81 -2.48
C ARG A 100 22.24 4.11 -3.67
N PHE A 101 21.80 3.87 -4.90
CA PHE A 101 22.60 4.23 -6.07
C PHE A 101 22.86 5.73 -6.17
N THR A 102 21.87 6.56 -5.82
CA THR A 102 22.02 8.03 -5.84
C THR A 102 23.09 8.52 -4.86
N PHE A 103 23.17 7.88 -3.68
CA PHE A 103 24.07 8.34 -2.62
C PHE A 103 25.43 7.61 -2.58
N GLU A 104 25.53 6.38 -3.09
CA GLU A 104 26.69 5.51 -2.81
C GLU A 104 27.41 5.00 -4.07
N SER A 105 26.81 5.03 -5.27
CA SER A 105 27.34 4.27 -6.41
C SER A 105 28.46 4.96 -7.21
N GLY A 106 28.63 6.25 -7.09
CA GLY A 106 29.51 7.02 -7.98
C GLY A 106 28.94 7.27 -9.38
N ILE A 107 27.76 6.73 -9.74
CA ILE A 107 27.03 7.12 -10.95
C ILE A 107 26.42 8.50 -10.71
N GLY A 108 26.57 9.42 -11.67
CA GLY A 108 25.98 10.76 -11.56
C GLY A 108 24.46 10.68 -11.36
N LYS A 109 23.92 11.42 -10.40
CA LYS A 109 22.49 11.43 -10.04
C LYS A 109 21.57 11.59 -11.27
N ASP A 110 21.95 12.45 -12.20
CA ASP A 110 21.18 12.72 -13.43
C ASP A 110 21.17 11.55 -14.42
N ASN A 111 21.94 10.51 -14.14
CA ASN A 111 21.98 9.26 -14.88
C ASN A 111 21.28 8.09 -14.14
N ILE A 112 20.60 8.36 -13.03
CA ILE A 112 19.85 7.36 -12.27
C ILE A 112 18.37 7.72 -12.30
N PHE A 113 17.54 6.79 -12.78
CA PHE A 113 16.09 6.94 -12.88
C PHE A 113 15.43 5.75 -12.22
N ALA A 114 14.66 5.98 -11.15
CA ALA A 114 13.93 4.95 -10.45
C ALA A 114 12.41 5.18 -10.52
N TYR A 115 11.70 4.21 -11.06
CA TYR A 115 10.24 4.22 -11.18
C TYR A 115 9.65 3.11 -10.32
N SER A 116 9.02 3.51 -9.21
CA SER A 116 8.38 2.61 -8.25
C SER A 116 6.88 2.68 -8.42
N PHE A 117 6.26 1.55 -8.74
CA PHE A 117 4.81 1.48 -8.94
C PHE A 117 4.15 0.83 -7.73
N ALA A 118 3.01 1.37 -7.28
CA ALA A 118 2.23 0.82 -6.16
C ALA A 118 3.10 0.52 -4.92
N THR A 119 4.11 1.35 -4.66
CA THR A 119 5.14 1.06 -3.67
C THR A 119 4.66 1.35 -2.25
N PRO A 120 4.81 0.40 -1.30
CA PRO A 120 4.64 0.68 0.12
C PRO A 120 5.67 1.69 0.64
N VAL A 121 5.51 2.19 1.86
CA VAL A 121 6.50 3.05 2.52
C VAL A 121 7.72 2.23 2.97
N THR A 122 8.93 2.79 2.90
CA THR A 122 10.18 2.02 2.94
C THR A 122 11.22 2.54 3.91
N VAL A 123 11.16 3.82 4.26
CA VAL A 123 12.19 4.51 5.06
C VAL A 123 11.54 5.33 6.16
N PHE A 124 12.13 5.37 7.35
CA PHE A 124 11.65 6.26 8.40
C PHE A 124 11.81 7.73 7.99
N ASP A 125 10.81 8.56 8.29
CA ASP A 125 10.76 9.97 7.87
C ASP A 125 12.00 10.75 8.32
N ARG A 126 12.53 10.46 9.53
CA ARG A 126 13.75 11.06 10.07
C ARG A 126 15.01 10.82 9.22
N ALA A 127 15.04 9.70 8.45
CA ALA A 127 16.18 9.31 7.62
C ALA A 127 15.95 9.59 6.14
N CYS A 128 14.75 10.03 5.76
CA CYS A 128 14.40 10.25 4.36
C CYS A 128 15.02 11.54 3.82
N LEU A 129 15.94 11.39 2.88
CA LEU A 129 16.51 12.50 2.12
C LEU A 129 15.73 12.71 0.82
N PHE A 130 15.57 13.97 0.43
CA PHE A 130 14.91 14.28 -0.84
C PHE A 130 15.75 13.84 -2.04
N THR A 131 15.08 13.18 -2.99
CA THR A 131 15.65 12.75 -4.27
C THR A 131 14.66 13.10 -5.39
N ASP A 132 15.12 13.76 -6.43
CA ASP A 132 14.30 14.20 -7.58
C ASP A 132 14.38 13.26 -8.80
N ASN A 133 15.07 12.15 -8.64
CA ASN A 133 15.29 11.10 -9.65
C ASN A 133 14.58 9.78 -9.31
N ILE A 134 13.77 9.77 -8.24
CA ILE A 134 12.93 8.65 -7.83
C ILE A 134 11.46 9.07 -7.94
N PHE A 135 10.67 8.31 -8.68
CA PHE A 135 9.28 8.60 -8.98
C PHE A 135 8.40 7.44 -8.50
N ASN A 136 7.50 7.72 -7.55
CA ASN A 136 6.57 6.75 -7.00
C ASN A 136 5.21 6.93 -7.66
N ILE A 137 4.86 6.08 -8.58
CA ILE A 137 3.57 6.12 -9.27
C ILE A 137 2.54 5.35 -8.43
N MET A 138 1.52 6.05 -7.95
CA MET A 138 0.59 5.53 -6.96
C MET A 138 -0.86 5.88 -7.28
N SER A 139 -1.77 5.03 -6.80
CA SER A 139 -3.21 5.33 -6.72
C SER A 139 -3.61 5.59 -5.27
N GLU A 140 -4.44 6.62 -5.03
CA GLU A 140 -5.02 6.85 -3.70
C GLU A 140 -6.05 5.78 -3.30
N MET A 141 -6.58 5.05 -4.30
CA MET A 141 -7.48 3.91 -4.08
C MET A 141 -6.75 2.61 -3.75
N ASP A 142 -5.45 2.55 -3.99
CA ASP A 142 -4.63 1.40 -3.68
C ASP A 142 -4.19 1.44 -2.20
N ILE A 143 -4.51 0.38 -1.46
CA ILE A 143 -4.18 0.29 -0.04
C ILE A 143 -2.68 0.03 0.20
N VAL A 144 -1.98 -0.61 -0.73
CA VAL A 144 -0.57 -1.03 -0.55
C VAL A 144 0.39 0.16 -0.40
N PRO A 145 0.29 1.26 -1.16
CA PRO A 145 1.10 2.45 -0.93
C PRO A 145 0.89 3.13 0.44
N ARG A 146 -0.18 2.78 1.15
CA ARG A 146 -0.47 3.28 2.50
C ARG A 146 0.12 2.39 3.60
N MET A 147 0.78 1.30 3.22
CA MET A 147 1.35 0.30 4.14
C MET A 147 2.87 0.43 4.24
N PRO A 148 3.49 0.21 5.42
CA PRO A 148 2.85 0.19 6.74
C PRO A 148 2.16 1.51 7.10
N LEU A 149 1.31 1.46 8.12
CA LEU A 149 0.51 2.60 8.57
C LEU A 149 1.41 3.78 9.00
N ARG A 150 0.89 5.02 8.93
CA ARG A 150 1.60 6.26 9.33
C ARG A 150 2.14 6.22 10.76
N TYR A 151 1.49 5.44 11.63
CA TYR A 151 1.93 5.19 13.01
C TYR A 151 3.42 4.85 13.13
N TRP A 152 3.98 4.11 12.16
CA TRP A 152 5.42 3.79 12.17
C TRP A 152 6.32 4.89 11.62
N ALA A 153 5.78 6.06 11.30
CA ALA A 153 6.53 7.19 10.75
C ALA A 153 7.42 6.83 9.55
N LEU A 154 6.94 5.92 8.69
CA LEU A 154 7.60 5.51 7.45
C LEU A 154 7.10 6.35 6.26
N THR A 155 7.99 6.61 5.34
CA THR A 155 7.74 7.33 4.09
C THR A 155 8.49 6.67 2.91
N ARG A 156 8.65 7.37 1.81
CA ARG A 156 9.38 6.94 0.61
C ARG A 156 10.38 8.00 0.17
N TYR A 157 11.47 7.57 -0.46
CA TYR A 157 12.34 8.49 -1.18
C TYR A 157 11.65 9.01 -2.44
N GLY A 158 11.98 10.23 -2.85
CA GLY A 158 11.57 10.78 -4.13
C GLY A 158 10.21 11.47 -4.14
N ALA A 159 9.61 11.58 -5.31
CA ALA A 159 8.36 12.27 -5.56
C ALA A 159 7.21 11.28 -5.77
N ASP A 160 6.11 11.51 -5.06
CA ASP A 160 4.87 10.75 -5.24
C ASP A 160 4.07 11.32 -6.42
N MET A 161 3.86 10.49 -7.45
CA MET A 161 3.12 10.78 -8.67
C MET A 161 1.79 10.04 -8.62
N ILE A 162 0.72 10.77 -8.28
CA ILE A 162 -0.58 10.17 -8.02
C ILE A 162 -1.40 10.15 -9.30
N VAL A 163 -1.87 8.97 -9.71
CA VAL A 163 -2.81 8.82 -10.83
C VAL A 163 -4.10 9.57 -10.55
N PRO A 164 -4.88 9.95 -11.57
CA PRO A 164 -6.10 10.73 -11.38
C PRO A 164 -7.07 10.09 -10.39
N CYS A 165 -7.56 10.90 -9.46
CA CYS A 165 -8.64 10.55 -8.55
C CYS A 165 -9.65 11.72 -8.45
N LYS A 166 -10.87 11.41 -8.02
CA LYS A 166 -11.99 12.37 -7.97
C LYS A 166 -11.68 13.56 -7.05
N ALA A 167 -11.04 13.31 -5.91
CA ALA A 167 -10.74 14.35 -4.92
C ALA A 167 -9.73 15.40 -5.42
N ARG A 168 -8.80 15.00 -6.30
CA ARG A 168 -7.71 15.86 -6.78
C ARG A 168 -8.00 16.52 -8.13
N ARG A 169 -9.04 16.08 -8.83
CA ARG A 169 -9.41 16.54 -10.16
C ARG A 169 -10.85 17.07 -10.14
N GLY A 170 -11.18 18.04 -10.97
CA GLY A 170 -12.58 18.37 -11.20
C GLY A 170 -13.34 17.19 -11.81
N LEU A 171 -14.62 17.03 -11.43
CA LEU A 171 -15.43 15.87 -11.82
C LEU A 171 -15.42 15.59 -13.33
N GLY A 172 -15.53 16.61 -14.18
CA GLY A 172 -15.54 16.43 -15.64
C GLY A 172 -14.22 15.93 -16.21
N GLU A 173 -13.08 16.42 -15.70
CA GLU A 173 -11.76 15.96 -16.12
C GLU A 173 -11.51 14.54 -15.65
N TYR A 174 -11.82 14.24 -14.39
CA TYR A 174 -11.68 12.91 -13.83
C TYR A 174 -12.53 11.88 -14.58
N THR A 175 -13.82 12.16 -14.82
CA THR A 175 -14.70 11.24 -15.55
C THR A 175 -14.18 10.95 -16.96
N ARG A 176 -13.64 11.96 -17.64
CA ARG A 176 -13.04 11.78 -18.98
C ARG A 176 -11.83 10.84 -18.93
N LEU A 177 -10.89 11.09 -17.99
CA LEU A 177 -9.68 10.27 -17.82
C LEU A 177 -10.02 8.85 -17.37
N LEU A 178 -10.99 8.70 -16.46
CA LEU A 178 -11.48 7.41 -16.01
C LEU A 178 -12.07 6.59 -17.16
N GLY A 179 -12.88 7.20 -18.02
CA GLY A 179 -13.43 6.50 -19.19
C GLY A 179 -12.35 6.01 -20.14
N GLN A 180 -11.29 6.81 -20.35
CA GLN A 180 -10.13 6.39 -21.14
C GLN A 180 -9.36 5.23 -20.47
N MET A 181 -9.15 5.32 -19.16
CA MET A 181 -8.51 4.26 -18.37
C MET A 181 -9.30 2.96 -18.42
N GLN A 182 -10.62 3.01 -18.24
CA GLN A 182 -11.48 1.82 -18.29
C GLN A 182 -11.43 1.14 -19.66
N ALA A 183 -11.38 1.91 -20.76
CA ALA A 183 -11.19 1.34 -22.09
C ALA A 183 -9.84 0.63 -22.25
N GLN A 184 -8.75 1.26 -21.75
CA GLN A 184 -7.42 0.64 -21.76
C GLN A 184 -7.34 -0.60 -20.86
N PHE A 185 -8.00 -0.57 -19.71
CA PHE A 185 -8.07 -1.73 -18.82
C PHE A 185 -8.76 -2.91 -19.48
N ALA A 186 -9.91 -2.69 -20.13
CA ALA A 186 -10.62 -3.73 -20.85
C ALA A 186 -9.79 -4.32 -22.01
N GLU A 187 -9.03 -3.49 -22.73
CA GLU A 187 -8.11 -3.92 -23.78
C GLU A 187 -7.00 -4.82 -23.21
N ILE A 188 -6.33 -4.39 -22.13
CA ILE A 188 -5.26 -5.14 -21.45
C ILE A 188 -5.80 -6.51 -20.95
N MET A 189 -6.96 -6.49 -20.29
CA MET A 189 -7.56 -7.71 -19.78
C MET A 189 -7.94 -8.67 -20.92
N GLY A 190 -8.45 -8.14 -22.05
CA GLY A 190 -8.72 -8.90 -23.25
C GLY A 190 -7.46 -9.53 -23.86
N GLU A 191 -6.31 -8.82 -23.87
CA GLU A 191 -5.01 -9.36 -24.30
C GLU A 191 -4.58 -10.54 -23.41
N LEU A 192 -4.95 -10.53 -22.12
CA LEU A 192 -4.67 -11.62 -21.18
C LEU A 192 -5.70 -12.75 -21.20
N GLY A 193 -6.77 -12.64 -22.01
CA GLY A 193 -7.85 -13.61 -22.09
C GLY A 193 -8.75 -13.61 -20.84
N VAL A 194 -8.80 -12.51 -20.08
CA VAL A 194 -9.61 -12.34 -18.87
C VAL A 194 -10.71 -11.33 -19.13
N GLU A 195 -11.96 -11.68 -18.82
CA GLU A 195 -13.08 -10.74 -18.85
C GLU A 195 -13.21 -10.07 -17.48
N ALA A 196 -12.77 -8.82 -17.39
CA ALA A 196 -12.88 -8.00 -16.18
C ALA A 196 -13.11 -6.53 -16.53
N ALA A 197 -13.96 -5.87 -15.77
CA ALA A 197 -14.18 -4.42 -15.84
C ALA A 197 -13.53 -3.73 -14.65
N TYR A 198 -12.92 -2.57 -14.89
CA TYR A 198 -12.40 -1.75 -13.79
C TYR A 198 -13.54 -1.07 -13.04
N VAL A 199 -13.57 -1.27 -11.72
CA VAL A 199 -14.56 -0.65 -10.83
C VAL A 199 -13.86 0.44 -10.00
N PRO A 200 -14.14 1.72 -10.24
CA PRO A 200 -13.57 2.80 -9.45
C PRO A 200 -14.18 2.81 -8.03
N LEU A 201 -13.36 3.20 -7.05
CA LEU A 201 -13.80 3.36 -5.66
C LEU A 201 -14.15 4.81 -5.29
N ASP A 202 -14.52 5.62 -6.27
CA ASP A 202 -14.66 7.08 -6.17
C ASP A 202 -15.55 7.57 -5.02
N ASP A 203 -16.68 6.87 -4.77
CA ASP A 203 -17.61 7.26 -3.72
C ASP A 203 -17.16 6.75 -2.33
N GLN A 204 -16.10 5.94 -2.29
CA GLN A 204 -15.57 5.31 -1.08
C GLN A 204 -14.17 5.76 -0.71
N GLU A 205 -13.51 6.56 -1.56
CA GLU A 205 -12.19 7.12 -1.32
C GLU A 205 -12.10 7.76 0.07
N ARG A 206 -13.07 8.64 0.37
CA ARG A 206 -13.15 9.33 1.65
C ARG A 206 -13.37 8.37 2.83
N ALA A 207 -14.15 7.30 2.63
CA ALA A 207 -14.37 6.29 3.65
C ALA A 207 -13.08 5.51 3.95
N LEU A 208 -12.30 5.18 2.91
CA LEU A 208 -10.98 4.58 3.09
C LEU A 208 -10.01 5.51 3.85
N ASP A 209 -9.95 6.78 3.47
CA ASP A 209 -9.11 7.77 4.15
C ASP A 209 -9.47 7.88 5.63
N LEU A 210 -10.76 8.03 5.94
CA LEU A 210 -11.23 8.12 7.33
C LEU A 210 -10.91 6.85 8.11
N LEU A 211 -11.04 5.68 7.49
CA LEU A 211 -10.75 4.42 8.14
C LEU A 211 -9.25 4.29 8.48
N PHE A 212 -8.37 4.58 7.52
CA PHE A 212 -6.94 4.52 7.74
C PHE A 212 -6.48 5.59 8.75
N ASP A 213 -6.97 6.81 8.66
CA ASP A 213 -6.69 7.88 9.63
C ASP A 213 -7.16 7.49 11.05
N TYR A 214 -8.31 6.83 11.15
CA TYR A 214 -8.81 6.34 12.45
C TYR A 214 -7.95 5.21 13.01
N ILE A 215 -7.54 4.25 12.18
CA ILE A 215 -6.65 3.17 12.61
C ILE A 215 -5.29 3.74 13.06
N ASP A 216 -4.74 4.69 12.31
CA ASP A 216 -3.49 5.36 12.66
C ASP A 216 -3.61 6.09 14.01
N ASP A 217 -4.69 6.86 14.24
CA ASP A 217 -4.90 7.57 15.50
C ASP A 217 -5.13 6.60 16.69
N LEU A 218 -5.83 5.48 16.45
CA LEU A 218 -6.02 4.42 17.43
C LEU A 218 -4.69 3.79 17.88
N LEU A 219 -3.77 3.60 16.95
CA LEU A 219 -2.46 3.01 17.22
C LEU A 219 -1.49 4.00 17.85
N ASP A 220 -1.53 5.27 17.43
CA ASP A 220 -0.64 6.34 17.94
C ASP A 220 -1.01 6.76 19.36
N THR A 221 -2.29 6.75 19.70
CA THR A 221 -2.79 7.23 21.00
C THR A 221 -3.76 6.23 21.66
N PRO A 222 -3.32 4.98 21.93
CA PRO A 222 -4.18 3.95 22.47
C PRO A 222 -4.80 4.30 23.83
N GLU A 223 -4.17 5.20 24.61
CA GLU A 223 -4.70 5.67 25.89
C GLU A 223 -5.97 6.50 25.74
N LYS A 224 -6.15 7.23 24.63
CA LYS A 224 -7.38 7.98 24.34
C LYS A 224 -8.61 7.04 24.26
N TYR A 225 -8.37 5.78 23.91
CA TYR A 225 -9.41 4.79 23.60
C TYR A 225 -9.60 3.77 24.72
N ARG A 226 -8.91 3.96 25.86
CA ARG A 226 -9.02 3.05 27.03
C ARG A 226 -10.12 3.44 28.01
N ASP A 227 -10.56 4.71 27.96
CA ASP A 227 -11.56 5.24 28.90
C ASP A 227 -12.98 5.14 28.34
N ASP A 228 -13.99 5.30 29.19
CA ASP A 228 -15.43 5.26 28.85
C ASP A 228 -15.84 6.29 27.78
N GLY A 229 -14.98 7.27 27.48
CA GLY A 229 -15.15 8.28 26.42
C GLY A 229 -14.68 7.88 25.03
N TYR A 230 -14.09 6.70 24.85
CA TYR A 230 -13.51 6.26 23.59
C TYR A 230 -14.48 6.33 22.40
N GLN A 231 -15.71 5.87 22.59
CA GLN A 231 -16.74 5.92 21.56
C GLN A 231 -17.06 7.36 21.16
N GLN A 232 -17.19 8.24 22.15
CA GLN A 232 -17.42 9.67 21.91
C GLN A 232 -16.24 10.31 21.17
N LEU A 233 -15.01 9.97 21.55
CA LEU A 233 -13.80 10.46 20.88
C LEU A 233 -13.72 9.95 19.42
N ALA A 234 -14.04 8.69 19.18
CA ALA A 234 -14.11 8.12 17.84
C ALA A 234 -15.16 8.85 16.99
N MET A 235 -16.34 9.08 17.57
CA MET A 235 -17.43 9.82 16.94
C MET A 235 -17.06 11.28 16.64
N ASP A 236 -16.41 11.96 17.58
CA ASP A 236 -16.00 13.37 17.42
C ASP A 236 -14.87 13.49 16.39
N TYR A 237 -13.92 12.54 16.36
CA TYR A 237 -12.89 12.46 15.33
C TYR A 237 -13.51 12.31 13.94
N MET A 238 -14.41 11.36 13.76
CA MET A 238 -15.09 11.14 12.49
C MET A 238 -15.92 12.36 12.08
N ARG A 239 -16.65 13.00 13.02
CA ARG A 239 -17.36 14.28 12.76
C ARG A 239 -16.43 15.37 12.30
N SER A 240 -15.26 15.52 12.93
CA SER A 240 -14.28 16.55 12.56
C SER A 240 -13.76 16.37 11.12
N LYS A 241 -13.72 15.14 10.63
CA LYS A 241 -13.27 14.81 9.26
C LYS A 241 -14.40 14.91 8.22
N MET A 242 -15.66 14.76 8.61
CA MET A 242 -16.81 14.72 7.71
C MET A 242 -17.57 16.06 7.54
N HIS A 243 -17.01 17.21 7.91
CA HIS A 243 -17.62 18.54 7.68
C HIS A 243 -19.14 18.64 7.86
N GLY A 244 -19.58 18.91 9.08
CA GLY A 244 -20.81 19.68 9.33
C GLY A 244 -22.08 18.92 9.63
N ASP A 245 -22.22 17.63 9.32
CA ASP A 245 -23.42 16.86 9.65
C ASP A 245 -23.23 15.92 10.85
N THR A 246 -24.32 15.68 11.58
CA THR A 246 -24.33 14.72 12.68
C THR A 246 -23.90 13.34 12.20
N PHE A 247 -22.65 12.99 12.48
CA PHE A 247 -22.12 11.67 12.20
C PHE A 247 -22.79 10.65 13.15
N GLU A 248 -23.47 9.69 12.58
CA GLU A 248 -23.99 8.53 13.30
C GLU A 248 -23.21 7.30 12.80
N LEU A 249 -22.39 6.69 13.68
CA LEU A 249 -21.59 5.51 13.33
C LEU A 249 -22.47 4.42 12.69
N ARG A 250 -23.67 4.21 13.19
CA ARG A 250 -24.62 3.24 12.64
C ARG A 250 -25.00 3.56 11.19
N LYS A 251 -25.28 4.82 10.86
CA LYS A 251 -25.59 5.23 9.48
C LYS A 251 -24.41 5.07 8.56
N PHE A 252 -23.22 5.41 9.04
CA PHE A 252 -21.99 5.23 8.30
C PHE A 252 -21.69 3.76 8.02
N LEU A 253 -21.81 2.89 9.04
CA LEU A 253 -21.63 1.46 8.85
C LEU A 253 -22.72 0.86 7.97
N ASN A 254 -23.96 1.30 8.09
CA ASN A 254 -25.05 0.86 7.22
C ASN A 254 -24.80 1.26 5.75
N PHE A 255 -24.28 2.47 5.52
CA PHE A 255 -23.84 2.90 4.17
C PHE A 255 -22.71 2.01 3.64
N LEU A 256 -21.68 1.73 4.44
CA LEU A 256 -20.56 0.88 4.06
C LEU A 256 -20.97 -0.59 3.84
N LEU A 257 -22.03 -1.04 4.49
CA LEU A 257 -22.57 -2.41 4.40
C LEU A 257 -23.71 -2.53 3.39
N ASP A 258 -23.86 -1.54 2.50
CA ASP A 258 -24.86 -1.52 1.43
C ASP A 258 -26.30 -1.77 1.96
N GLY A 259 -26.63 -1.12 3.08
CA GLY A 259 -27.95 -1.21 3.72
C GLY A 259 -28.16 -2.44 4.60
N ASN A 260 -27.12 -3.19 4.94
CA ASN A 260 -27.22 -4.33 5.87
C ASN A 260 -27.29 -3.85 7.32
N GLU A 261 -28.51 -3.45 7.75
CA GLU A 261 -28.77 -2.91 9.09
C GLU A 261 -28.39 -3.90 10.21
N GLU A 262 -28.66 -5.20 10.04
CA GLU A 262 -28.33 -6.22 11.05
C GLU A 262 -26.83 -6.25 11.34
N MET A 263 -26.01 -6.20 10.31
CA MET A 263 -24.54 -6.22 10.45
C MET A 263 -24.02 -4.88 10.99
N ALA A 264 -24.61 -3.76 10.59
CA ALA A 264 -24.29 -2.43 11.13
C ALA A 264 -24.57 -2.38 12.64
N ASP A 265 -25.72 -2.90 13.09
CA ASP A 265 -26.10 -2.98 14.52
C ASP A 265 -25.15 -3.88 15.31
N GLU A 266 -24.77 -5.03 14.74
CA GLU A 266 -23.81 -5.94 15.37
C GLU A 266 -22.43 -5.29 15.52
N LEU A 267 -21.93 -4.58 14.49
CA LEU A 267 -20.67 -3.84 14.56
C LEU A 267 -20.74 -2.69 15.57
N CYS A 268 -21.81 -1.92 15.60
CA CYS A 268 -22.01 -0.90 16.64
C CYS A 268 -21.96 -1.52 18.04
N SER A 269 -22.73 -2.59 18.25
CA SER A 269 -22.73 -3.30 19.53
C SER A 269 -21.37 -3.86 19.93
N LEU A 270 -20.59 -4.34 18.94
CA LEU A 270 -19.22 -4.83 19.18
C LEU A 270 -18.29 -3.70 19.58
N ILE A 271 -18.38 -2.56 18.90
CA ILE A 271 -17.58 -1.35 19.18
C ILE A 271 -17.93 -0.80 20.56
N ASP A 272 -19.23 -0.66 20.86
CA ASP A 272 -19.72 -0.13 22.14
C ASP A 272 -19.26 -0.94 23.35
N ASN A 273 -19.18 -2.26 23.19
CA ASN A 273 -18.83 -3.16 24.28
C ASN A 273 -17.39 -3.71 24.18
N TRP A 274 -16.56 -3.14 23.30
CA TRP A 274 -15.23 -3.70 22.99
C TRP A 274 -14.36 -3.91 24.22
N HIS A 275 -14.40 -2.99 25.17
CA HIS A 275 -13.57 -3.05 26.38
C HIS A 275 -14.06 -4.10 27.40
N ASP A 276 -15.35 -4.37 27.43
CA ASP A 276 -15.97 -5.29 28.37
C ASP A 276 -15.89 -6.75 27.89
N LEU A 277 -15.72 -6.95 26.58
CA LEU A 277 -15.66 -8.28 25.98
C LEU A 277 -14.30 -8.96 26.20
N GLY A 278 -14.34 -10.23 26.58
CA GLY A 278 -13.15 -11.09 26.60
C GLY A 278 -12.62 -11.38 25.20
N GLY A 279 -11.31 -11.67 25.09
CA GLY A 279 -10.68 -11.95 23.79
C GLY A 279 -11.34 -13.07 23.00
N ILE A 280 -11.79 -14.15 23.68
CA ILE A 280 -12.50 -15.27 23.05
C ILE A 280 -13.85 -14.81 22.50
N GLU A 281 -14.58 -14.00 23.25
CA GLU A 281 -15.89 -13.49 22.83
C GLU A 281 -15.78 -12.55 21.63
N LYS A 282 -14.75 -11.65 21.62
CA LYS A 282 -14.42 -10.82 20.44
C LYS A 282 -14.20 -11.68 19.21
N MET A 283 -13.38 -12.73 19.32
CA MET A 283 -13.12 -13.67 18.22
C MET A 283 -14.38 -14.36 17.75
N GLN A 284 -15.23 -14.83 18.66
CA GLN A 284 -16.47 -15.51 18.30
C GLN A 284 -17.42 -14.57 17.53
N ARG A 285 -17.63 -13.34 18.00
CA ARG A 285 -18.51 -12.35 17.35
C ARG A 285 -17.98 -11.95 15.97
N LEU A 286 -16.70 -11.63 15.88
CA LEU A 286 -16.06 -11.31 14.60
C LEU A 286 -16.05 -12.49 13.62
N GLY A 287 -15.83 -13.72 14.11
CA GLY A 287 -15.89 -14.94 13.30
C GLY A 287 -17.29 -15.21 12.75
N ILE A 288 -18.35 -14.96 13.54
CA ILE A 288 -19.74 -15.05 13.08
C ILE A 288 -20.01 -14.02 11.97
N MET A 289 -19.55 -12.78 12.15
CA MET A 289 -19.69 -11.75 11.12
C MET A 289 -18.99 -12.16 9.82
N LEU A 290 -17.75 -12.64 9.88
CA LEU A 290 -17.01 -13.13 8.71
C LEU A 290 -17.73 -14.29 8.02
N SER A 291 -18.38 -15.16 8.76
CA SER A 291 -19.14 -16.29 8.19
C SER A 291 -20.43 -15.87 7.49
N LYS A 292 -20.96 -14.68 7.79
CA LYS A 292 -22.15 -14.10 7.13
C LYS A 292 -21.83 -13.50 5.76
N ARG A 293 -20.54 -13.40 5.37
CA ARG A 293 -20.14 -12.95 4.03
C ARG A 293 -20.75 -13.88 2.98
N LYS A 294 -21.67 -13.37 2.18
CA LYS A 294 -22.23 -14.12 1.06
C LYS A 294 -21.26 -14.09 -0.12
N SER A 295 -21.05 -15.24 -0.74
CA SER A 295 -20.37 -15.33 -2.04
C SER A 295 -21.24 -14.60 -3.07
N GLY A 296 -20.94 -13.35 -3.39
CA GLY A 296 -21.73 -12.50 -4.28
C GLY A 296 -22.00 -11.09 -3.78
N ASP A 297 -21.74 -10.76 -2.50
CA ASP A 297 -21.72 -9.37 -2.02
C ASP A 297 -20.50 -8.66 -2.61
N LYS A 298 -20.73 -7.96 -3.73
CA LYS A 298 -19.67 -7.35 -4.55
C LYS A 298 -19.57 -5.84 -4.39
N SER A 299 -20.17 -5.26 -3.36
CA SER A 299 -19.99 -3.85 -3.07
C SER A 299 -18.58 -3.60 -2.53
N PRO A 300 -17.81 -2.67 -3.10
CA PRO A 300 -16.48 -2.30 -2.57
C PRO A 300 -16.52 -1.94 -1.08
N ALA A 301 -17.60 -1.28 -0.62
CA ALA A 301 -17.81 -0.94 0.79
C ALA A 301 -17.90 -2.17 1.68
N THR A 302 -18.68 -3.15 1.26
CA THR A 302 -18.82 -4.41 1.97
C THR A 302 -17.47 -5.14 2.08
N GLU A 303 -16.66 -5.13 1.04
CA GLU A 303 -15.30 -5.71 1.06
C GLU A 303 -14.40 -5.03 2.09
N ILE A 304 -14.40 -3.68 2.14
CA ILE A 304 -13.63 -2.91 3.14
C ILE A 304 -14.00 -3.33 4.55
N ILE A 305 -15.30 -3.40 4.84
CA ILE A 305 -15.79 -3.78 6.18
C ILE A 305 -15.36 -5.21 6.51
N PHE A 306 -15.51 -6.17 5.60
CA PHE A 306 -15.07 -7.53 5.87
C PHE A 306 -13.56 -7.66 6.03
N MET A 307 -12.78 -6.85 5.31
CA MET A 307 -11.34 -6.74 5.52
C MET A 307 -11.02 -6.22 6.92
N VAL A 308 -11.69 -5.15 7.37
CA VAL A 308 -11.52 -4.60 8.72
C VAL A 308 -11.93 -5.59 9.80
N ILE A 309 -13.08 -6.25 9.64
CA ILE A 309 -13.52 -7.30 10.57
C ILE A 309 -12.48 -8.43 10.65
N GLY A 310 -11.91 -8.84 9.51
CA GLY A 310 -10.84 -9.83 9.45
C GLY A 310 -9.57 -9.39 10.18
N ILE A 311 -9.16 -8.12 10.05
CA ILE A 311 -8.04 -7.53 10.78
C ILE A 311 -8.31 -7.56 12.29
N LEU A 312 -9.48 -7.09 12.72
CA LEU A 312 -9.87 -7.07 14.12
C LEU A 312 -9.96 -8.48 14.72
N PHE A 313 -10.47 -9.44 13.95
CA PHE A 313 -10.52 -10.85 14.35
C PHE A 313 -9.12 -11.41 14.62
N ARG A 314 -8.19 -11.22 13.71
CA ARG A 314 -6.82 -11.70 13.85
C ARG A 314 -6.08 -10.98 14.98
N TYR A 315 -6.30 -9.67 15.12
CA TYR A 315 -5.78 -8.90 16.25
C TYR A 315 -6.29 -9.44 17.60
N ALA A 316 -7.61 -9.67 17.73
CA ALA A 316 -8.20 -10.23 18.94
C ALA A 316 -7.67 -11.65 19.24
N ALA A 317 -7.51 -12.48 18.21
CA ALA A 317 -6.98 -13.83 18.33
C ALA A 317 -5.57 -13.84 18.91
N LYS A 318 -4.71 -12.93 18.49
CA LYS A 318 -3.34 -12.89 19.01
C LYS A 318 -3.19 -12.10 20.30
N TYR A 319 -3.91 -11.00 20.50
CA TYR A 319 -3.90 -10.35 21.80
C TYR A 319 -4.24 -11.36 22.90
N THR A 320 -5.17 -12.29 22.61
CA THR A 320 -5.50 -13.39 23.50
C THR A 320 -4.34 -14.41 23.62
N ALA A 321 -3.65 -14.73 22.53
CA ALA A 321 -2.50 -15.63 22.54
C ALA A 321 -1.26 -14.99 23.19
N THR A 322 -0.97 -13.70 22.97
CA THR A 322 0.20 -12.99 23.55
C THR A 322 0.06 -12.71 25.04
N LYS A 323 -1.15 -12.51 25.56
CA LYS A 323 -1.35 -12.51 27.02
C LYS A 323 -0.89 -13.80 27.68
N VAL A 324 -0.88 -14.90 26.92
CA VAL A 324 -0.43 -16.22 27.37
C VAL A 324 1.07 -16.45 27.12
N THR A 325 1.69 -15.81 26.12
CA THR A 325 3.04 -16.15 25.61
C THR A 325 4.07 -15.01 25.59
N GLY A 326 3.69 -13.75 25.86
CA GLY A 326 4.64 -12.63 26.01
C GLY A 326 5.28 -12.13 24.71
N GLY A 327 4.56 -12.00 23.61
CA GLY A 327 5.08 -11.57 22.31
C GLY A 327 4.86 -10.08 21.98
N SER A 328 5.58 -9.54 20.98
CA SER A 328 5.75 -8.12 20.63
C SER A 328 4.62 -7.49 19.77
N GLN A 329 4.60 -6.15 19.69
CA GLN A 329 3.60 -5.34 18.97
C GLN A 329 3.65 -5.43 17.43
N ASP A 330 4.76 -5.88 16.84
CA ASP A 330 4.97 -5.98 15.38
C ASP A 330 3.99 -6.89 14.63
N TYR A 331 3.25 -7.64 15.37
CA TYR A 331 2.32 -8.64 14.88
C TYR A 331 1.01 -8.10 14.29
N PHE A 332 0.54 -6.94 14.68
CA PHE A 332 -0.65 -6.35 14.05
C PHE A 332 -0.40 -6.11 12.56
N TYR A 333 0.75 -5.54 12.25
CA TYR A 333 1.18 -5.31 10.87
C TYR A 333 1.37 -6.63 10.11
N GLU A 334 2.00 -7.64 10.72
CA GLU A 334 2.15 -8.97 10.14
C GLU A 334 0.79 -9.60 9.79
N GLN A 335 -0.21 -9.47 10.68
CA GLN A 335 -1.54 -9.99 10.41
C GLN A 335 -2.31 -9.18 9.36
N LEU A 336 -2.13 -7.87 9.32
CA LEU A 336 -2.69 -7.02 8.28
C LEU A 336 -2.14 -7.40 6.91
N VAL A 337 -0.82 -7.60 6.80
CA VAL A 337 -0.16 -8.06 5.57
C VAL A 337 -0.68 -9.45 5.18
N ILE A 338 -0.78 -10.40 6.11
CA ILE A 338 -1.31 -11.75 5.84
C ILE A 338 -2.76 -11.67 5.35
N LEU A 339 -3.58 -10.80 5.92
CA LEU A 339 -4.97 -10.63 5.48
C LEU A 339 -5.07 -10.08 4.04
N ILE A 340 -4.24 -9.09 3.70
CA ILE A 340 -4.15 -8.55 2.34
C ILE A 340 -3.73 -9.65 1.36
N ILE A 341 -2.79 -10.50 1.76
CA ILE A 341 -2.36 -11.66 0.97
C ILE A 341 -3.49 -12.66 0.76
N ASP A 342 -4.17 -13.03 1.85
CA ASP A 342 -5.26 -13.99 1.82
C ASP A 342 -6.40 -13.51 0.91
N ALA A 343 -6.73 -12.21 1.02
CA ALA A 343 -7.68 -11.58 0.12
C ALA A 343 -7.18 -11.59 -1.34
N TYR A 344 -5.88 -11.33 -1.58
CA TYR A 344 -5.29 -11.38 -2.93
C TYR A 344 -5.27 -12.78 -3.53
N GLN A 345 -5.02 -13.80 -2.71
CA GLN A 345 -4.96 -15.20 -3.19
C GLN A 345 -6.34 -15.83 -3.41
N HIS A 346 -7.35 -15.41 -2.65
CA HIS A 346 -8.66 -16.03 -2.63
C HIS A 346 -9.80 -15.11 -3.09
N GLY A 347 -9.54 -13.82 -3.28
CA GLY A 347 -10.51 -12.78 -3.60
C GLY A 347 -10.43 -12.28 -5.05
N GLY A 348 -10.26 -13.17 -6.05
CA GLY A 348 -10.09 -12.80 -7.47
C GLY A 348 -11.16 -11.87 -8.08
N ASP A 349 -12.22 -11.56 -7.32
CA ASP A 349 -13.28 -10.63 -7.68
C ASP A 349 -13.28 -9.35 -6.80
N SER A 350 -12.27 -9.14 -5.94
CA SER A 350 -12.23 -7.99 -5.05
C SER A 350 -11.94 -6.69 -5.78
N PHE A 351 -12.87 -5.74 -5.73
CA PHE A 351 -12.73 -4.40 -6.33
C PHE A 351 -11.64 -3.57 -5.63
N ILE A 352 -11.41 -3.78 -4.33
CA ILE A 352 -10.35 -3.10 -3.57
C ILE A 352 -8.98 -3.56 -4.07
N LEU A 353 -8.82 -4.88 -4.25
CA LEU A 353 -7.56 -5.44 -4.73
C LEU A 353 -7.30 -5.12 -6.19
N GLN A 354 -8.36 -4.91 -6.99
CA GLN A 354 -8.25 -4.47 -8.37
C GLN A 354 -7.49 -3.14 -8.48
N GLN A 355 -7.59 -2.26 -7.46
CA GLN A 355 -6.85 -1.01 -7.41
C GLN A 355 -5.32 -1.24 -7.33
N HIS A 356 -4.92 -2.41 -6.84
CA HIS A 356 -3.52 -2.85 -6.76
C HIS A 356 -3.11 -3.74 -7.93
N TRP A 357 -3.89 -3.93 -8.96
CA TRP A 357 -3.47 -4.72 -10.11
C TRP A 357 -2.50 -3.94 -11.00
N PRO A 358 -1.42 -4.57 -11.50
CA PRO A 358 -0.51 -3.93 -12.46
C PRO A 358 -1.23 -3.42 -13.69
N GLU A 359 -2.26 -4.12 -14.12
CA GLU A 359 -3.11 -3.80 -15.26
C GLU A 359 -3.86 -2.48 -15.06
N ALA A 360 -4.30 -2.19 -13.83
CA ALA A 360 -4.93 -0.91 -13.50
C ALA A 360 -3.95 0.26 -13.63
N TYR A 361 -2.73 0.10 -13.11
CA TYR A 361 -1.67 1.10 -13.27
C TYR A 361 -1.26 1.28 -14.72
N LEU A 362 -1.10 0.19 -15.46
CA LEU A 362 -0.78 0.23 -16.89
C LEU A 362 -1.90 0.92 -17.70
N ALA A 363 -3.15 0.65 -17.35
CA ALA A 363 -4.30 1.29 -17.99
C ALA A 363 -4.31 2.81 -17.77
N TRP A 364 -4.02 3.29 -16.56
CA TRP A 364 -3.84 4.72 -16.30
C TRP A 364 -2.73 5.33 -17.16
N LEU A 365 -1.57 4.67 -17.25
CA LEU A 365 -0.45 5.17 -18.04
C LEU A 365 -0.71 5.17 -19.56
N ARG A 366 -1.58 4.28 -20.04
CA ARG A 366 -2.01 4.24 -21.44
C ARG A 366 -3.16 5.22 -21.74
N ALA A 367 -3.91 5.63 -20.71
CA ALA A 367 -5.10 6.47 -20.87
C ALA A 367 -4.79 7.88 -21.35
N ALA A 368 -3.67 8.46 -20.94
CA ALA A 368 -3.26 9.81 -21.30
C ALA A 368 -1.74 9.98 -21.13
N PRO A 369 -1.12 11.00 -21.77
CA PRO A 369 0.28 11.29 -21.58
C PRO A 369 0.55 11.77 -20.14
N PRO A 370 1.81 11.63 -19.64
CA PRO A 370 2.18 11.94 -18.26
C PRO A 370 1.79 13.36 -17.79
N GLU A 371 1.88 14.35 -18.65
CA GLU A 371 1.52 15.74 -18.37
C GLU A 371 0.03 15.94 -18.09
N ASP A 372 -0.82 15.08 -18.63
CA ASP A 372 -2.26 15.07 -18.36
C ASP A 372 -2.59 14.20 -17.14
N LEU A 373 -1.86 13.11 -16.92
CA LEU A 373 -2.05 12.22 -15.78
C LEU A 373 -1.55 12.85 -14.49
N PHE A 374 -0.35 13.43 -14.51
CA PHE A 374 0.32 13.93 -13.32
C PHE A 374 0.38 15.46 -13.37
N ARG A 375 -0.37 16.15 -12.51
CA ARG A 375 -0.29 17.61 -12.45
C ARG A 375 1.03 18.06 -11.85
N VAL A 376 1.74 18.92 -12.55
CA VAL A 376 2.92 19.63 -12.04
C VAL A 376 2.50 20.45 -10.82
N GLY A 377 3.07 20.18 -9.66
CA GLY A 377 2.73 20.80 -8.38
C GLY A 377 1.99 19.90 -7.38
N SER A 378 1.42 18.77 -7.81
CA SER A 378 0.92 17.74 -6.88
C SER A 378 2.02 16.85 -6.28
N TYR A 379 3.26 17.10 -6.65
CA TYR A 379 4.45 16.37 -6.20
C TYR A 379 5.09 16.93 -4.93
N ALA A 380 4.62 18.10 -4.46
CA ALA A 380 5.08 18.58 -3.19
C ALA A 380 4.65 17.58 -2.12
N ARG A 381 5.63 16.97 -1.42
CA ARG A 381 5.36 16.34 -0.14
C ARG A 381 4.36 17.23 0.58
N GLN A 382 3.18 16.74 0.86
CA GLN A 382 2.42 17.31 1.95
C GLN A 382 3.28 17.04 3.17
N SER A 383 4.08 18.06 3.51
CA SER A 383 4.76 18.10 4.79
C SER A 383 3.66 17.85 5.82
N ILE A 384 3.71 16.68 6.40
CA ILE A 384 2.90 16.31 7.55
C ILE A 384 3.24 17.35 8.59
N LYS A 385 2.33 18.30 8.81
CA LYS A 385 2.33 19.15 9.99
C LYS A 385 1.45 18.50 11.02
#